data_062549dbaab78d6092fa5aa48635d60a
#
_entry.id   062549dbaab78d6092fa5aa48635d60a
#
_cell.length_a   1.000
_cell.length_b   1.000
_cell.length_c   1.000
_cell.angle_alpha   90.00
_cell.angle_beta   90.00
_cell.angle_gamma   90.00
#
_symmetry.space_group_name_H-M   'P 1'
#
loop_
_entity.id
_entity.type
_entity.pdbx_description
1 polymer ?
#
loop_
_entity_poly.entity_id
_entity_poly.type
_entity_poly.pdbx_seq_one_letter_code
_entity_poly.pdbx_strand_id
1 'polypeptide(L)'
;MFAASAKRSLLVMSCSALLTLAACSEKKEEPKPAEAAMPSTKLEGELNIIAWPGYVESGQNNKDYDWVTGFEAQTGCKVNVKQAGTSDEMVTLMASGGPPPSPPGDASWPPAGNAPYDLVTASGDASLRLIRGGTVQPVSIERVKSYATIDPRLQKAPWHFVDDKHWGVPYQWGPNVLLYNTKVFKKPPTSWSVVFEEQKLPDGKSNKKRVQAYDGPIYIADAALYLAAKKPELGIKDPYELNESAYGEVLKLLRGQHPLVQRYWHVADAQVADFTNEGIVASGSWPYQANTLLANKKPVASTIPEEGATGWADTTMLAAGAKHPNCAYAWLEWSISPKVQGDVASWFGSVPVVPQACEGNALLGAEGCKTNGIENFDKIKFWRTPEAKCASHVEGCVPYSRWVNDYVAVIGGN
;
A
#
# COMPACT_ATOMS: atom_id res chain seq x y z
N MET A 1 -62.40 37.94 -24.21
CA MET A 1 -63.83 37.61 -24.46
C MET A 1 -64.28 36.66 -23.36
N PHE A 2 -65.20 37.14 -22.58
CA PHE A 2 -66.22 36.48 -21.79
C PHE A 2 -65.79 35.38 -20.76
N ALA A 3 -66.05 35.51 -19.54
CA ALA A 3 -67.02 36.02 -18.56
C ALA A 3 -67.27 34.84 -17.60
N ALA A 4 -66.90 35.02 -16.36
CA ALA A 4 -67.68 35.16 -15.14
C ALA A 4 -68.86 34.18 -14.92
N SER A 5 -68.87 33.47 -13.81
CA SER A 5 -70.04 33.43 -12.93
C SER A 5 -69.72 32.93 -11.55
N ALA A 6 -70.07 33.75 -10.58
CA ALA A 6 -70.08 33.47 -9.15
C ALA A 6 -71.38 32.73 -8.76
N LYS A 7 -71.37 31.92 -7.71
CA LYS A 7 -72.53 31.78 -6.78
C LYS A 7 -72.09 31.49 -5.36
N ARG A 8 -72.64 32.26 -4.48
CA ARG A 8 -72.58 32.28 -2.99
C ARG A 8 -73.40 31.17 -2.37
N SER A 9 -73.05 30.88 -1.17
CA SER A 9 -73.80 30.57 0.07
C SER A 9 -73.42 29.25 0.68
N LEU A 10 -73.27 28.98 1.93
CA LEU A 10 -73.76 29.53 3.20
C LEU A 10 -72.85 29.00 4.33
N LEU A 11 -72.79 29.78 5.40
CA LEU A 11 -72.20 29.46 6.69
C LEU A 11 -72.81 28.22 7.35
N VAL A 12 -72.00 27.37 7.97
CA VAL A 12 -72.36 26.65 9.21
C VAL A 12 -71.08 26.65 10.08
N MET A 13 -71.21 27.28 11.21
CA MET A 13 -70.25 27.36 12.32
C MET A 13 -70.32 26.04 13.09
N SER A 14 -69.18 25.33 13.21
CA SER A 14 -69.07 24.27 14.23
C SER A 14 -67.69 24.38 14.86
N CYS A 15 -67.70 24.63 16.13
CA CYS A 15 -66.59 24.71 17.04
C CYS A 15 -66.00 23.31 17.26
N SER A 16 -64.72 23.09 16.93
CA SER A 16 -64.02 21.88 17.38
C SER A 16 -62.56 22.20 17.66
N ALA A 17 -62.16 21.79 18.83
CA ALA A 17 -60.88 22.03 19.50
C ALA A 17 -59.65 21.85 18.69
N LEU A 18 -58.75 22.82 18.72
CA LEU A 18 -57.33 22.67 18.28
C LEU A 18 -56.57 21.79 19.28
N LEU A 19 -56.28 20.57 18.86
CA LEU A 19 -55.19 19.77 19.42
C LEU A 19 -53.94 20.08 18.60
N THR A 20 -53.04 20.87 19.15
CA THR A 20 -51.69 21.11 18.64
C THR A 20 -50.86 19.85 18.88
N LEU A 21 -50.66 19.02 17.85
CA LEU A 21 -49.61 18.01 17.81
C LEU A 21 -48.32 18.72 17.53
N ALA A 22 -47.52 18.94 18.58
CA ALA A 22 -46.11 19.26 18.47
C ALA A 22 -45.39 17.99 17.93
N ALA A 23 -45.11 17.97 16.65
CA ALA A 23 -44.21 16.98 16.05
C ALA A 23 -42.78 17.35 16.50
N CYS A 24 -42.29 16.69 17.56
CA CYS A 24 -40.87 16.62 17.84
C CYS A 24 -40.21 15.85 16.70
N SER A 25 -39.55 16.58 15.82
CA SER A 25 -38.59 16.01 14.89
C SER A 25 -37.39 15.56 15.71
N GLU A 26 -37.35 14.28 16.12
CA GLU A 26 -36.14 13.65 16.57
C GLU A 26 -35.14 13.64 15.38
N LYS A 27 -34.12 14.53 15.45
CA LYS A 27 -32.92 14.35 14.66
C LYS A 27 -32.37 12.99 15.05
N LYS A 28 -32.43 12.01 14.15
CA LYS A 28 -31.60 10.82 14.23
C LYS A 28 -30.16 11.30 14.25
N GLU A 29 -29.52 11.23 15.41
CA GLU A 29 -28.07 11.32 15.50
C GLU A 29 -27.52 10.18 14.64
N GLU A 30 -26.69 10.53 13.66
CA GLU A 30 -25.89 9.56 12.94
C GLU A 30 -25.05 8.78 13.97
N PRO A 31 -24.93 7.45 13.83
CA PRO A 31 -24.13 6.65 14.74
C PRO A 31 -22.69 7.16 14.68
N LYS A 32 -22.22 7.74 15.82
CA LYS A 32 -20.82 8.11 16.02
C LYS A 32 -19.95 6.89 15.69
N PRO A 33 -18.90 7.03 14.86
CA PRO A 33 -18.00 5.91 14.58
C PRO A 33 -17.56 5.26 15.89
N ALA A 34 -17.63 3.94 15.99
CA ALA A 34 -17.22 3.21 17.17
C ALA A 34 -15.75 3.57 17.50
N GLU A 35 -15.54 4.21 18.62
CA GLU A 35 -14.23 4.59 19.13
C GLU A 35 -13.48 3.32 19.51
N ALA A 36 -12.27 3.13 18.95
CA ALA A 36 -11.46 1.92 19.18
C ALA A 36 -11.22 1.74 20.70
N ALA A 37 -11.62 0.59 21.23
CA ALA A 37 -11.49 0.32 22.67
C ALA A 37 -10.02 0.04 23.03
N MET A 38 -9.42 0.90 23.86
CA MET A 38 -8.02 0.81 24.27
C MET A 38 -7.75 -0.37 25.25
N PRO A 39 -6.56 -0.96 25.24
CA PRO A 39 -6.22 -2.03 26.16
C PRO A 39 -6.19 -1.56 27.62
N SER A 40 -6.59 -2.43 28.57
CA SER A 40 -6.68 -2.13 29.99
C SER A 40 -5.36 -2.05 30.75
N THR A 41 -4.22 -2.17 30.06
CA THR A 41 -2.86 -2.14 30.61
C THR A 41 -2.31 -0.71 30.62
N LYS A 42 -1.45 -0.39 31.60
CA LYS A 42 -0.79 0.92 31.69
C LYS A 42 0.05 1.16 30.43
N LEU A 43 -0.20 2.29 29.75
CA LEU A 43 0.54 2.73 28.58
C LEU A 43 1.88 3.35 29.02
N GLU A 44 2.92 3.16 28.21
CA GLU A 44 4.28 3.58 28.56
C GLU A 44 4.54 5.07 28.30
N GLY A 45 3.69 5.72 27.51
CA GLY A 45 3.75 7.17 27.25
C GLY A 45 4.58 7.55 26.03
N GLU A 46 5.21 6.59 25.35
CA GLU A 46 6.01 6.81 24.15
C GLU A 46 5.79 5.68 23.14
N LEU A 47 5.96 5.99 21.85
CA LEU A 47 5.89 5.04 20.74
C LEU A 47 6.83 5.45 19.63
N ASN A 48 7.75 4.56 19.24
CA ASN A 48 8.74 4.81 18.21
C ASN A 48 8.44 3.92 16.98
N ILE A 49 8.13 4.54 15.83
CA ILE A 49 7.66 3.83 14.63
C ILE A 49 8.63 4.10 13.46
N ILE A 50 9.02 3.04 12.73
CA ILE A 50 9.54 3.16 11.37
C ILE A 50 8.37 3.02 10.40
N ALA A 51 8.22 3.97 9.48
CA ALA A 51 7.14 3.95 8.50
C ALA A 51 7.54 4.63 7.18
N TRP A 52 6.81 4.33 6.13
CA TRP A 52 6.88 5.07 4.87
C TRP A 52 6.51 6.53 5.09
N PRO A 53 7.11 7.47 4.31
CA PRO A 53 6.62 8.85 4.26
C PRO A 53 5.12 8.87 3.95
N GLY A 54 4.33 9.60 4.74
CA GLY A 54 2.87 9.68 4.58
C GLY A 54 2.03 8.64 5.33
N TYR A 55 2.65 7.69 6.04
CA TYR A 55 1.91 6.68 6.81
C TYR A 55 1.59 7.08 8.25
N VAL A 56 2.27 8.08 8.77
CA VAL A 56 2.09 8.57 10.14
C VAL A 56 2.08 10.09 10.11
N GLU A 57 0.92 10.68 9.84
CA GLU A 57 0.76 12.11 9.67
C GLU A 57 0.14 12.76 10.91
N SER A 58 0.69 13.93 11.29
CA SER A 58 0.29 14.74 12.44
C SER A 58 -0.19 16.14 12.05
N GLY A 59 -0.71 16.30 10.82
CA GLY A 59 -1.18 17.59 10.29
C GLY A 59 -0.08 18.57 9.92
N GLN A 60 1.20 18.19 9.99
CA GLN A 60 2.32 19.09 9.66
C GLN A 60 2.44 19.36 8.17
N ASN A 61 2.22 18.34 7.34
CA ASN A 61 2.26 18.46 5.88
C ASN A 61 0.95 19.05 5.32
N ASN A 62 -0.18 18.62 5.87
CA ASN A 62 -1.51 19.13 5.56
C ASN A 62 -2.42 18.92 6.77
N LYS A 63 -3.07 19.99 7.23
CA LYS A 63 -3.89 20.00 8.46
C LYS A 63 -5.10 19.08 8.41
N ASP A 64 -5.59 18.74 7.22
CA ASP A 64 -6.70 17.81 7.05
C ASP A 64 -6.30 16.34 7.28
N TYR A 65 -5.00 16.05 7.29
CA TYR A 65 -4.42 14.73 7.45
C TYR A 65 -3.68 14.60 8.77
N ASP A 66 -4.42 14.29 9.83
CA ASP A 66 -3.89 14.13 11.18
C ASP A 66 -4.62 12.97 11.89
N TRP A 67 -3.94 11.88 12.07
CA TRP A 67 -4.40 10.75 12.88
C TRP A 67 -3.46 10.47 14.07
N VAL A 68 -2.35 11.18 14.16
CA VAL A 68 -1.40 11.05 15.28
C VAL A 68 -1.87 11.85 16.49
N THR A 69 -2.28 13.11 16.32
CA THR A 69 -2.69 13.97 17.44
C THR A 69 -3.87 13.37 18.21
N GLY A 70 -4.85 12.78 17.49
CA GLY A 70 -5.97 12.08 18.11
C GLY A 70 -5.54 10.87 18.93
N PHE A 71 -4.60 10.08 18.42
CA PHE A 71 -4.02 8.94 19.14
C PHE A 71 -3.26 9.40 20.40
N GLU A 72 -2.39 10.39 20.28
CA GLU A 72 -1.65 10.96 21.42
C GLU A 72 -2.57 11.49 22.52
N ALA A 73 -3.62 12.22 22.11
CA ALA A 73 -4.60 12.78 23.05
C ALA A 73 -5.38 11.70 23.80
N GLN A 74 -5.75 10.61 23.12
CA GLN A 74 -6.53 9.51 23.69
C GLN A 74 -5.67 8.59 24.58
N THR A 75 -4.41 8.39 24.25
CA THR A 75 -3.55 7.37 24.87
C THR A 75 -2.49 7.94 25.78
N GLY A 76 -2.08 9.18 25.57
CA GLY A 76 -0.88 9.73 26.18
C GLY A 76 0.44 9.15 25.63
N CYS A 77 0.39 8.30 24.60
CA CYS A 77 1.58 7.76 23.92
C CYS A 77 2.09 8.76 22.89
N LYS A 78 3.20 9.42 23.16
CA LYS A 78 3.88 10.32 22.23
C LYS A 78 4.46 9.54 21.06
N VAL A 79 4.10 9.89 19.83
CA VAL A 79 4.51 9.19 18.61
C VAL A 79 5.75 9.86 18.01
N ASN A 80 6.83 9.09 17.91
CA ASN A 80 8.06 9.46 17.23
C ASN A 80 8.19 8.62 15.95
N VAL A 81 8.37 9.28 14.80
CA VAL A 81 8.41 8.60 13.50
C VAL A 81 9.79 8.71 12.89
N LYS A 82 10.39 7.57 12.55
CA LYS A 82 11.51 7.48 11.63
C LYS A 82 10.98 7.13 10.26
N GLN A 83 11.00 8.07 9.33
CA GLN A 83 10.66 7.79 7.94
C GLN A 83 11.77 6.98 7.28
N ALA A 84 11.37 5.98 6.49
CA ALA A 84 12.24 5.19 5.64
C ALA A 84 11.63 5.12 4.23
N GLY A 85 12.45 5.40 3.22
CA GLY A 85 12.01 5.52 1.84
C GLY A 85 12.01 4.19 1.07
N THR A 86 12.56 3.11 1.66
CA THR A 86 12.68 1.80 1.02
C THR A 86 12.55 0.66 2.01
N SER A 87 12.12 -0.51 1.51
CA SER A 87 12.09 -1.76 2.29
C SER A 87 13.48 -2.13 2.86
N ASP A 88 14.54 -1.91 2.09
CA ASP A 88 15.91 -2.22 2.53
C ASP A 88 16.39 -1.30 3.65
N GLU A 89 16.01 -0.01 3.63
CA GLU A 89 16.27 0.92 4.73
C GLU A 89 15.55 0.46 5.99
N MET A 90 14.29 0.03 5.90
CA MET A 90 13.52 -0.47 7.05
C MET A 90 14.18 -1.70 7.69
N VAL A 91 14.60 -2.67 6.87
CA VAL A 91 15.30 -3.86 7.34
C VAL A 91 16.62 -3.47 8.03
N THR A 92 17.37 -2.54 7.45
CA THR A 92 18.64 -2.06 8.01
C THR A 92 18.44 -1.32 9.34
N LEU A 93 17.43 -0.45 9.43
CA LEU A 93 17.10 0.28 10.65
C LEU A 93 16.69 -0.67 11.78
N MET A 94 15.90 -1.70 11.48
CA MET A 94 15.48 -2.70 12.45
C MET A 94 16.64 -3.60 12.90
N ALA A 95 17.64 -3.82 12.06
CA ALA A 95 18.87 -4.52 12.40
C ALA A 95 19.90 -3.64 13.15
N SER A 96 19.73 -2.30 13.13
CA SER A 96 20.65 -1.36 13.78
C SER A 96 20.57 -1.51 15.29
N GLY A 97 21.64 -2.02 15.90
CA GLY A 97 21.71 -2.30 17.35
C GLY A 97 22.05 -3.76 17.66
N GLY A 98 22.15 -4.60 16.66
CA GLY A 98 22.65 -5.98 16.71
C GLY A 98 23.73 -6.24 15.65
N PRO A 99 24.38 -7.42 15.67
CA PRO A 99 25.29 -7.81 14.61
C PRO A 99 24.55 -7.85 13.25
N PRO A 100 25.26 -7.67 12.12
CA PRO A 100 24.63 -7.68 10.80
C PRO A 100 23.96 -9.02 10.52
N PRO A 101 22.89 -9.04 9.71
CA PRO A 101 22.14 -10.26 9.40
C PRO A 101 23.05 -11.36 8.84
N SER A 102 23.02 -12.55 9.48
CA SER A 102 23.59 -13.78 8.92
C SER A 102 22.72 -14.27 7.75
N PRO A 103 23.27 -15.06 6.83
CA PRO A 103 22.49 -15.65 5.76
C PRO A 103 21.30 -16.47 6.28
N PRO A 104 20.16 -16.50 5.58
CA PRO A 104 19.01 -17.31 5.97
C PRO A 104 19.37 -18.79 6.18
N GLY A 105 19.06 -19.33 7.37
CA GLY A 105 19.28 -20.74 7.71
C GLY A 105 20.23 -21.02 8.85
N ASP A 106 20.91 -20.00 9.40
CA ASP A 106 21.76 -20.17 10.58
C ASP A 106 20.95 -19.97 11.86
N ALA A 107 20.69 -21.08 12.58
CA ALA A 107 19.96 -21.10 13.85
C ALA A 107 20.74 -20.49 15.03
N SER A 108 21.96 -20.00 14.82
CA SER A 108 22.81 -19.39 15.85
C SER A 108 22.64 -17.88 15.97
N TRP A 109 21.61 -17.30 15.36
CA TRP A 109 21.35 -15.87 15.35
C TRP A 109 21.10 -15.33 16.76
N PRO A 110 21.87 -14.34 17.23
CA PRO A 110 21.54 -13.66 18.47
C PRO A 110 20.23 -12.88 18.29
N PRO A 111 19.39 -12.79 19.35
CA PRO A 111 18.18 -11.99 19.26
C PRO A 111 18.52 -10.57 18.76
N ALA A 112 17.67 -10.07 17.88
CA ALA A 112 17.80 -8.77 17.28
C ALA A 112 18.14 -7.71 18.32
N GLY A 113 19.11 -6.90 18.01
CA GLY A 113 19.62 -5.90 18.94
C GLY A 113 18.56 -4.89 19.34
N ASN A 114 18.88 -4.09 20.35
CA ASN A 114 18.07 -3.01 20.92
C ASN A 114 17.83 -1.86 19.93
N ALA A 115 17.27 -2.13 18.74
CA ALA A 115 16.81 -1.07 17.88
C ALA A 115 15.83 -0.18 18.68
N PRO A 116 15.93 1.15 18.62
CA PRO A 116 15.14 2.05 19.44
C PRO A 116 13.68 2.19 18.96
N TYR A 117 13.20 1.21 18.22
CA TYR A 117 11.87 1.23 17.61
C TYR A 117 10.97 0.18 18.23
N ASP A 118 9.67 0.50 18.30
CA ASP A 118 8.63 -0.39 18.80
C ASP A 118 7.86 -1.05 17.65
N LEU A 119 7.64 -0.30 16.56
CA LEU A 119 6.92 -0.76 15.39
C LEU A 119 7.67 -0.45 14.09
N VAL A 120 7.46 -1.30 13.09
CA VAL A 120 7.83 -1.04 11.69
C VAL A 120 6.63 -1.35 10.79
N THR A 121 6.27 -0.43 9.89
CA THR A 121 5.24 -0.66 8.88
C THR A 121 5.91 -0.86 7.53
N ALA A 122 6.04 -2.12 7.11
CA ALA A 122 6.86 -2.55 5.99
C ALA A 122 6.05 -3.35 4.96
N SER A 123 6.46 -3.27 3.70
CA SER A 123 5.88 -4.03 2.60
C SER A 123 6.25 -5.51 2.64
N GLY A 124 5.48 -6.34 1.94
CA GLY A 124 5.62 -7.80 1.98
C GLY A 124 7.00 -8.32 1.55
N ASP A 125 7.73 -7.58 0.72
CA ASP A 125 9.10 -7.91 0.33
C ASP A 125 10.13 -7.73 1.46
N ALA A 126 9.81 -6.94 2.51
CA ALA A 126 10.63 -6.80 3.70
C ALA A 126 10.16 -7.72 4.84
N SER A 127 8.85 -8.01 4.92
CA SER A 127 8.25 -8.68 6.07
C SER A 127 8.91 -10.02 6.42
N LEU A 128 9.12 -10.92 5.44
CA LEU A 128 9.79 -12.19 5.69
C LEU A 128 11.25 -12.02 6.11
N ARG A 129 11.96 -11.00 5.60
CA ARG A 129 13.33 -10.69 6.02
C ARG A 129 13.37 -10.23 7.48
N LEU A 130 12.42 -9.41 7.90
CA LEU A 130 12.28 -8.98 9.30
C LEU A 130 11.95 -10.16 10.22
N ILE A 131 11.06 -11.05 9.79
CA ILE A 131 10.68 -12.27 10.54
C ILE A 131 11.89 -13.22 10.66
N ARG A 132 12.51 -13.57 9.52
CA ARG A 132 13.64 -14.51 9.50
C ARG A 132 14.90 -13.92 10.15
N GLY A 133 15.06 -12.60 10.11
CA GLY A 133 16.12 -11.88 10.82
C GLY A 133 15.90 -11.72 12.32
N GLY A 134 14.75 -12.16 12.85
CA GLY A 134 14.45 -12.10 14.29
C GLY A 134 14.32 -10.66 14.83
N THR A 135 14.13 -9.66 13.94
CA THR A 135 14.01 -8.25 14.34
C THR A 135 12.61 -7.87 14.77
N VAL A 136 11.63 -8.70 14.47
CA VAL A 136 10.23 -8.58 14.89
C VAL A 136 9.79 -9.80 15.66
N GLN A 137 8.67 -9.70 16.38
CA GLN A 137 8.09 -10.78 17.17
C GLN A 137 6.63 -11.03 16.78
N PRO A 138 6.07 -12.21 17.07
CA PRO A 138 4.65 -12.49 16.84
C PRO A 138 3.75 -11.50 17.59
N VAL A 139 2.65 -11.14 16.96
CA VAL A 139 1.61 -10.28 17.51
C VAL A 139 0.45 -11.13 18.03
N SER A 140 0.02 -10.86 19.26
CA SER A 140 -1.20 -11.43 19.84
C SER A 140 -2.41 -10.67 19.29
N ILE A 141 -3.06 -11.23 18.28
CA ILE A 141 -4.20 -10.58 17.61
C ILE A 141 -5.42 -10.44 18.52
N GLU A 142 -5.51 -11.21 19.59
CA GLU A 142 -6.55 -11.10 20.62
C GLU A 142 -6.49 -9.74 21.36
N ARG A 143 -5.32 -9.08 21.31
CA ARG A 143 -5.14 -7.72 21.83
C ARG A 143 -5.55 -6.63 20.84
N VAL A 144 -5.80 -6.97 19.58
CA VAL A 144 -6.26 -6.08 18.52
C VAL A 144 -7.71 -6.42 18.21
N LYS A 145 -8.63 -5.81 18.94
CA LYS A 145 -10.06 -6.19 18.93
C LYS A 145 -10.72 -6.00 17.56
N SER A 146 -10.28 -4.98 16.82
CA SER A 146 -10.78 -4.69 15.49
C SER A 146 -10.13 -5.55 14.39
N TYR A 147 -9.23 -6.51 14.73
CA TYR A 147 -8.55 -7.35 13.72
C TYR A 147 -9.53 -8.07 12.77
N ALA A 148 -10.68 -8.50 13.29
CA ALA A 148 -11.71 -9.18 12.50
C ALA A 148 -12.38 -8.28 11.43
N THR A 149 -12.23 -6.96 11.49
CA THR A 149 -12.75 -6.03 10.47
C THR A 149 -11.86 -5.92 9.24
N ILE A 150 -10.63 -6.42 9.31
CA ILE A 150 -9.69 -6.50 8.18
C ILE A 150 -10.25 -7.45 7.12
N ASP A 151 -10.09 -7.11 5.85
CA ASP A 151 -10.44 -7.98 4.72
C ASP A 151 -9.90 -9.40 4.96
N PRO A 152 -10.75 -10.43 4.95
CA PRO A 152 -10.34 -11.81 5.23
C PRO A 152 -9.20 -12.32 4.33
N ARG A 153 -9.08 -11.79 3.10
CA ARG A 153 -8.00 -12.13 2.17
C ARG A 153 -6.63 -11.67 2.65
N LEU A 154 -6.58 -10.67 3.53
CA LEU A 154 -5.34 -10.09 4.08
C LEU A 154 -5.03 -10.59 5.50
N GLN A 155 -5.98 -11.15 6.24
CA GLN A 155 -5.76 -11.55 7.64
C GLN A 155 -4.67 -12.60 7.83
N LYS A 156 -4.52 -13.53 6.86
CA LYS A 156 -3.51 -14.61 6.89
C LYS A 156 -2.65 -14.63 5.62
N ALA A 157 -2.25 -13.46 5.18
CA ALA A 157 -1.41 -13.36 3.99
C ALA A 157 0.01 -13.91 4.25
N PRO A 158 0.63 -14.59 3.27
CA PRO A 158 1.85 -15.38 3.47
C PRO A 158 3.09 -14.56 3.81
N TRP A 159 3.06 -13.25 3.67
CA TRP A 159 4.18 -12.36 4.03
C TRP A 159 4.18 -11.95 5.50
N HIS A 160 3.08 -12.17 6.26
CA HIS A 160 3.01 -11.87 7.69
C HIS A 160 2.34 -12.95 8.54
N PHE A 161 1.75 -13.98 7.94
CA PHE A 161 1.27 -15.18 8.63
C PHE A 161 2.21 -16.34 8.30
N VAL A 162 3.13 -16.61 9.19
CA VAL A 162 4.24 -17.55 9.00
C VAL A 162 4.34 -18.48 10.22
N ASP A 163 4.49 -19.77 9.97
CA ASP A 163 4.59 -20.80 11.00
C ASP A 163 3.41 -20.75 12.00
N ASP A 164 2.18 -20.60 11.46
CA ASP A 164 0.91 -20.48 12.21
C ASP A 164 0.87 -19.30 13.20
N LYS A 165 1.66 -18.25 12.97
CA LYS A 165 1.73 -17.06 13.81
C LYS A 165 1.47 -15.80 12.98
N HIS A 166 0.77 -14.85 13.60
CA HIS A 166 0.65 -13.49 13.07
C HIS A 166 1.90 -12.69 13.49
N TRP A 167 2.61 -12.10 12.55
CA TRP A 167 3.81 -11.30 12.79
C TRP A 167 3.56 -9.80 12.65
N GLY A 168 2.31 -9.41 12.41
CA GLY A 168 1.89 -8.03 12.35
C GLY A 168 0.41 -7.90 12.02
N VAL A 169 -0.01 -6.66 11.88
CA VAL A 169 -1.37 -6.26 11.48
C VAL A 169 -1.31 -5.61 10.10
N PRO A 170 -2.06 -6.11 9.11
CA PRO A 170 -2.18 -5.46 7.80
C PRO A 170 -2.57 -3.99 7.95
N TYR A 171 -1.98 -3.10 7.13
CA TYR A 171 -2.19 -1.67 7.26
C TYR A 171 -2.82 -1.03 6.02
N GLN A 172 -2.16 -1.10 4.87
CA GLN A 172 -2.64 -0.57 3.60
C GLN A 172 -2.14 -1.49 2.48
N TRP A 173 -2.78 -1.43 1.32
CA TRP A 173 -2.30 -2.11 0.12
C TRP A 173 -2.54 -1.28 -1.14
N GLY A 174 -1.88 -1.64 -2.23
CA GLY A 174 -2.10 -1.00 -3.51
C GLY A 174 -1.44 -1.74 -4.67
N PRO A 175 -1.93 -1.52 -5.89
CA PRO A 175 -1.32 -2.03 -7.10
C PRO A 175 -0.08 -1.24 -7.48
N ASN A 176 0.88 -1.89 -8.14
CA ASN A 176 1.81 -1.19 -9.01
C ASN A 176 1.08 -0.91 -10.33
N VAL A 177 0.96 0.36 -10.68
CA VAL A 177 0.22 0.77 -11.86
C VAL A 177 1.15 1.13 -13.02
N LEU A 178 0.71 0.92 -14.24
CA LEU A 178 1.35 1.50 -15.41
C LEU A 178 0.94 2.96 -15.52
N LEU A 179 1.83 3.87 -15.10
CA LEU A 179 1.68 5.31 -15.25
C LEU A 179 2.09 5.70 -16.67
N TYR A 180 1.29 6.50 -17.37
CA TYR A 180 1.55 6.90 -18.74
C TYR A 180 1.14 8.35 -19.05
N ASN A 181 1.81 8.96 -20.04
CA ASN A 181 1.54 10.31 -20.50
C ASN A 181 0.39 10.33 -21.52
N THR A 182 -0.71 11.01 -21.20
CA THR A 182 -1.93 11.10 -22.04
C THR A 182 -1.76 11.95 -23.30
N LYS A 183 -0.67 12.71 -23.43
CA LYS A 183 -0.31 13.37 -24.70
C LYS A 183 0.23 12.37 -25.72
N VAL A 184 0.88 11.30 -25.27
CA VAL A 184 1.43 10.21 -26.10
C VAL A 184 0.39 9.12 -26.29
N PHE A 185 -0.19 8.61 -25.21
CA PHE A 185 -1.17 7.54 -25.22
C PHE A 185 -2.58 8.12 -25.10
N LYS A 186 -3.33 8.16 -26.20
CA LYS A 186 -4.73 8.63 -26.21
C LYS A 186 -5.72 7.60 -25.66
N LYS A 187 -5.30 6.35 -25.58
CA LYS A 187 -5.97 5.23 -24.90
C LYS A 187 -5.00 4.61 -23.93
N PRO A 188 -5.48 4.04 -22.81
CA PRO A 188 -4.60 3.34 -21.89
C PRO A 188 -3.80 2.23 -22.59
N PRO A 189 -2.49 2.12 -22.35
CA PRO A 189 -1.74 0.94 -22.78
C PRO A 189 -2.30 -0.32 -22.11
N THR A 190 -2.47 -1.38 -22.91
CA THR A 190 -3.05 -2.65 -22.42
C THR A 190 -2.00 -3.66 -21.96
N SER A 191 -0.73 -3.38 -22.18
CA SER A 191 0.38 -4.29 -21.86
C SER A 191 1.57 -3.56 -21.24
N TRP A 192 2.26 -4.23 -20.34
CA TRP A 192 3.55 -3.83 -19.79
C TRP A 192 4.67 -3.80 -20.85
N SER A 193 4.44 -4.31 -22.06
CA SER A 193 5.41 -4.24 -23.15
C SER A 193 5.94 -2.84 -23.42
N VAL A 194 5.13 -1.79 -23.15
CA VAL A 194 5.52 -0.37 -23.35
C VAL A 194 6.71 0.06 -22.50
N VAL A 195 6.99 -0.64 -21.40
CA VAL A 195 8.17 -0.39 -20.56
C VAL A 195 9.23 -1.46 -20.69
N PHE A 196 8.87 -2.72 -21.06
CA PHE A 196 9.83 -3.83 -21.13
C PHE A 196 10.46 -4.06 -22.51
N GLU A 197 9.77 -3.70 -23.60
CA GLU A 197 10.22 -3.99 -24.97
C GLU A 197 10.44 -2.73 -25.78
N GLU A 198 11.48 -2.69 -26.61
CA GLU A 198 11.69 -1.58 -27.55
C GLU A 198 10.58 -1.56 -28.58
N GLN A 199 9.87 -0.43 -28.69
CA GLN A 199 8.78 -0.29 -29.62
C GLN A 199 8.55 1.17 -30.02
N LYS A 200 7.84 1.34 -31.14
CA LYS A 200 7.34 2.63 -31.60
C LYS A 200 6.04 2.95 -30.87
N LEU A 201 5.99 4.11 -30.22
CA LEU A 201 4.84 4.58 -29.47
C LEU A 201 3.80 5.26 -30.36
N PRO A 202 2.57 5.54 -29.87
CA PRO A 202 1.51 6.20 -30.65
C PRO A 202 1.88 7.57 -31.23
N ASP A 203 2.84 8.28 -30.63
CA ASP A 203 3.38 9.54 -31.16
C ASP A 203 4.41 9.35 -32.28
N GLY A 204 4.63 8.13 -32.74
CA GLY A 204 5.55 7.78 -33.81
C GLY A 204 7.02 7.68 -33.40
N LYS A 205 7.36 7.93 -32.12
CA LYS A 205 8.74 7.87 -31.61
C LYS A 205 8.99 6.55 -30.88
N SER A 206 10.26 6.13 -30.78
CA SER A 206 10.66 5.00 -29.92
C SER A 206 10.42 5.33 -28.44
N ASN A 207 10.18 4.30 -27.63
CA ASN A 207 10.16 4.40 -26.16
C ASN A 207 11.58 4.49 -25.56
N LYS A 208 12.63 4.34 -26.34
CA LYS A 208 14.03 4.38 -25.89
C LYS A 208 14.35 5.71 -25.19
N LYS A 209 14.90 5.62 -23.97
CA LYS A 209 15.19 6.77 -23.09
C LYS A 209 13.95 7.61 -22.76
N ARG A 210 12.77 6.99 -22.75
CA ARG A 210 11.49 7.66 -22.42
C ARG A 210 10.66 6.89 -21.40
N VAL A 211 11.19 5.80 -20.89
CA VAL A 211 10.57 5.00 -19.83
C VAL A 211 11.40 5.02 -18.57
N GLN A 212 10.78 4.70 -17.46
CA GLN A 212 11.45 4.49 -16.18
C GLN A 212 11.12 3.11 -15.62
N ALA A 213 11.98 2.63 -14.73
CA ALA A 213 11.81 1.40 -13.98
C ALA A 213 12.10 1.67 -12.50
N TYR A 214 11.54 0.86 -11.62
CA TYR A 214 11.80 0.95 -10.19
C TYR A 214 13.22 0.47 -9.87
N ASP A 215 13.94 1.22 -9.03
CA ASP A 215 15.25 0.87 -8.50
C ASP A 215 15.10 0.05 -7.22
N GLY A 216 14.71 -1.19 -7.37
CA GLY A 216 14.61 -2.14 -6.27
C GLY A 216 14.58 -3.59 -6.80
N PRO A 217 15.30 -4.52 -6.16
CA PRO A 217 15.41 -5.91 -6.65
C PRO A 217 14.06 -6.60 -6.84
N ILE A 218 13.04 -6.20 -6.09
CA ILE A 218 11.68 -6.74 -6.20
C ILE A 218 11.04 -6.47 -7.58
N TYR A 219 11.55 -5.49 -8.35
CA TYR A 219 11.12 -5.22 -9.72
C TYR A 219 11.36 -6.41 -10.68
N ILE A 220 12.22 -7.36 -10.32
CA ILE A 220 12.35 -8.63 -11.03
C ILE A 220 11.00 -9.37 -11.13
N ALA A 221 10.15 -9.24 -10.09
CA ALA A 221 8.82 -9.84 -10.11
C ALA A 221 7.87 -9.18 -11.11
N ASP A 222 8.00 -7.87 -11.37
CA ASP A 222 7.22 -7.17 -12.41
C ASP A 222 7.56 -7.74 -13.80
N ALA A 223 8.85 -7.93 -14.07
CA ALA A 223 9.31 -8.54 -15.31
C ALA A 223 8.88 -10.02 -15.41
N ALA A 224 8.91 -10.77 -14.30
CA ALA A 224 8.44 -12.15 -14.24
C ALA A 224 6.94 -12.27 -14.51
N LEU A 225 6.12 -11.38 -13.95
CA LEU A 225 4.68 -11.30 -14.19
C LEU A 225 4.41 -11.06 -15.69
N TYR A 226 5.11 -10.11 -16.30
CA TYR A 226 5.00 -9.86 -17.72
C TYR A 226 5.37 -11.08 -18.56
N LEU A 227 6.49 -11.75 -18.25
CA LEU A 227 6.92 -12.95 -18.96
C LEU A 227 5.98 -14.14 -18.75
N ALA A 228 5.36 -14.28 -17.58
CA ALA A 228 4.38 -15.33 -17.33
C ALA A 228 3.21 -15.28 -18.33
N ALA A 229 2.77 -14.07 -18.70
CA ALA A 229 1.73 -13.88 -19.71
C ALA A 229 2.28 -13.99 -21.15
N LYS A 230 3.49 -13.47 -21.41
CA LYS A 230 4.10 -13.41 -22.75
C LYS A 230 4.69 -14.73 -23.22
N LYS A 231 5.24 -15.51 -22.28
CA LYS A 231 5.93 -16.79 -22.50
C LYS A 231 5.40 -17.86 -21.53
N PRO A 232 4.16 -18.36 -21.71
CA PRO A 232 3.56 -19.34 -20.79
C PRO A 232 4.40 -20.64 -20.65
N GLU A 233 5.22 -20.96 -21.65
CA GLU A 233 6.12 -22.11 -21.64
C GLU A 233 7.19 -22.05 -20.53
N LEU A 234 7.46 -20.86 -19.95
CA LEU A 234 8.35 -20.72 -18.80
C LEU A 234 7.75 -21.27 -17.51
N GLY A 235 6.43 -21.54 -17.49
CA GLY A 235 5.74 -22.14 -16.35
C GLY A 235 5.73 -21.27 -15.09
N ILE A 236 5.91 -19.95 -15.19
CA ILE A 236 5.91 -19.02 -14.05
C ILE A 236 4.47 -18.94 -13.50
N LYS A 237 4.24 -19.55 -12.35
CA LYS A 237 2.94 -19.52 -11.62
C LYS A 237 2.88 -18.38 -10.63
N ASP A 238 4.02 -18.09 -10.00
CA ASP A 238 4.19 -17.04 -9.00
C ASP A 238 5.47 -16.24 -9.34
N PRO A 239 5.38 -14.92 -9.53
CA PRO A 239 6.52 -14.11 -9.92
C PRO A 239 7.61 -14.02 -8.85
N TYR A 240 7.33 -14.45 -7.61
CA TYR A 240 8.30 -14.50 -6.51
C TYR A 240 8.94 -15.89 -6.32
N GLU A 241 8.48 -16.91 -7.05
CA GLU A 241 8.98 -18.28 -6.99
C GLU A 241 9.54 -18.69 -8.35
N LEU A 242 10.74 -18.20 -8.67
CA LEU A 242 11.39 -18.44 -9.95
C LEU A 242 12.50 -19.50 -9.80
N ASN A 243 12.44 -20.54 -10.62
CA ASN A 243 13.58 -21.46 -10.78
C ASN A 243 14.69 -20.79 -11.61
N GLU A 244 15.88 -21.38 -11.67
CA GLU A 244 17.04 -20.80 -12.37
C GLU A 244 16.76 -20.51 -13.85
N SER A 245 16.00 -21.37 -14.55
CA SER A 245 15.69 -21.20 -15.97
C SER A 245 14.78 -19.98 -16.21
N ALA A 246 13.65 -19.90 -15.50
CA ALA A 246 12.73 -18.77 -15.60
C ALA A 246 13.40 -17.48 -15.17
N TYR A 247 14.17 -17.51 -14.07
CA TYR A 247 14.93 -16.39 -13.58
C TYR A 247 15.93 -15.84 -14.61
N GLY A 248 16.66 -16.72 -15.30
CA GLY A 248 17.58 -16.33 -16.37
C GLY A 248 16.89 -15.58 -17.53
N GLU A 249 15.68 -16.03 -17.95
CA GLU A 249 14.90 -15.33 -18.97
C GLU A 249 14.38 -13.96 -18.48
N VAL A 250 14.00 -13.86 -17.21
CA VAL A 250 13.60 -12.59 -16.58
C VAL A 250 14.77 -11.59 -16.58
N LEU A 251 15.96 -12.01 -16.16
CA LEU A 251 17.15 -11.14 -16.21
C LEU A 251 17.52 -10.72 -17.63
N LYS A 252 17.36 -11.61 -18.60
CA LYS A 252 17.56 -11.28 -20.02
C LYS A 252 16.60 -10.19 -20.50
N LEU A 253 15.31 -10.26 -20.09
CA LEU A 253 14.34 -9.22 -20.40
C LEU A 253 14.77 -7.88 -19.79
N LEU A 254 15.18 -7.86 -18.52
CA LEU A 254 15.60 -6.64 -17.81
C LEU A 254 16.88 -6.03 -18.42
N ARG A 255 17.84 -6.85 -18.83
CA ARG A 255 19.01 -6.36 -19.60
C ARG A 255 18.59 -5.75 -20.94
N GLY A 256 17.60 -6.34 -21.61
CA GLY A 256 17.01 -5.78 -22.84
C GLY A 256 16.24 -4.47 -22.59
N GLN A 257 15.64 -4.31 -21.42
CA GLN A 257 14.96 -3.08 -21.00
C GLN A 257 15.94 -1.93 -20.68
N HIS A 258 17.11 -2.23 -20.13
CA HIS A 258 18.06 -1.23 -19.63
C HIS A 258 18.34 -0.08 -20.64
N PRO A 259 18.57 -0.33 -21.96
CA PRO A 259 18.74 0.75 -22.94
C PRO A 259 17.51 1.65 -23.13
N LEU A 260 16.31 1.18 -22.76
CA LEU A 260 15.06 1.93 -22.87
C LEU A 260 14.88 2.90 -21.69
N VAL A 261 15.44 2.53 -20.53
CA VAL A 261 15.28 3.27 -19.28
C VAL A 261 16.06 4.57 -19.35
N GLN A 262 15.38 5.70 -19.09
CA GLN A 262 16.01 7.01 -18.92
C GLN A 262 16.65 7.12 -17.55
N ARG A 263 15.91 6.68 -16.52
CA ARG A 263 16.35 6.66 -15.14
C ARG A 263 15.64 5.55 -14.36
N TYR A 264 16.34 4.90 -13.46
CA TYR A 264 15.75 4.08 -12.42
C TYR A 264 15.35 5.00 -11.26
N TRP A 265 14.11 4.91 -10.82
CA TRP A 265 13.62 5.73 -9.71
C TRP A 265 13.63 4.92 -8.40
N HIS A 266 14.11 5.54 -7.35
CA HIS A 266 14.27 4.92 -6.04
C HIS A 266 13.21 5.40 -5.06
N VAL A 267 12.89 6.70 -5.07
CA VAL A 267 11.88 7.34 -4.23
C VAL A 267 10.81 8.01 -5.08
N ALA A 268 9.59 8.05 -4.55
CA ALA A 268 8.41 8.52 -5.29
C ALA A 268 8.55 9.95 -5.84
N ASP A 269 9.08 10.87 -5.05
CA ASP A 269 9.24 12.29 -5.46
C ASP A 269 10.19 12.46 -6.64
N ALA A 270 11.24 11.64 -6.74
CA ALA A 270 12.14 11.65 -7.90
C ALA A 270 11.39 11.27 -9.17
N GLN A 271 10.53 10.23 -9.12
CA GLN A 271 9.71 9.85 -10.27
C GLN A 271 8.73 10.96 -10.68
N VAL A 272 8.06 11.61 -9.72
CA VAL A 272 7.17 12.75 -9.98
C VAL A 272 7.91 13.89 -10.69
N ALA A 273 9.13 14.21 -10.24
CA ALA A 273 9.98 15.23 -10.86
C ALA A 273 10.38 14.84 -12.29
N ASP A 274 10.75 13.59 -12.53
CA ASP A 274 11.18 13.10 -13.84
C ASP A 274 10.01 13.09 -14.86
N PHE A 275 8.82 12.65 -14.47
CA PHE A 275 7.63 12.75 -15.32
C PHE A 275 7.28 14.21 -15.69
N THR A 276 7.64 15.13 -14.82
CA THR A 276 7.41 16.56 -15.03
C THR A 276 8.43 17.16 -16.00
N ASN A 277 9.70 16.78 -15.91
CA ASN A 277 10.82 17.54 -16.48
C ASN A 277 11.63 16.75 -17.53
N GLU A 278 11.65 15.40 -17.49
CA GLU A 278 12.59 14.57 -18.26
C GLU A 278 11.96 13.89 -19.49
N GLY A 279 10.72 14.23 -19.84
CA GLY A 279 10.05 13.68 -21.01
C GLY A 279 9.66 12.21 -20.91
N ILE A 280 9.55 11.67 -19.69
CA ILE A 280 9.11 10.31 -19.44
C ILE A 280 7.66 10.14 -19.91
N VAL A 281 7.38 8.98 -20.52
CA VAL A 281 6.07 8.70 -21.10
C VAL A 281 5.38 7.47 -20.54
N ALA A 282 6.13 6.55 -19.93
CA ALA A 282 5.59 5.37 -19.25
C ALA A 282 6.53 4.87 -18.15
N SER A 283 5.97 4.33 -17.08
CA SER A 283 6.71 3.71 -15.97
C SER A 283 5.80 2.81 -15.14
N GLY A 284 6.34 1.77 -14.51
CA GLY A 284 5.75 1.23 -13.30
C GLY A 284 5.79 2.29 -12.19
N SER A 285 4.71 2.40 -11.41
CA SER A 285 4.53 3.47 -10.43
C SER A 285 3.57 3.03 -9.32
N TRP A 286 3.56 3.75 -8.22
CA TRP A 286 2.50 3.61 -7.23
C TRP A 286 1.36 4.60 -7.50
N PRO A 287 0.15 4.38 -6.98
CA PRO A 287 -0.95 5.34 -7.12
C PRO A 287 -0.63 6.73 -6.57
N TYR A 288 0.20 6.83 -5.53
CA TYR A 288 0.67 8.09 -4.95
C TYR A 288 1.25 9.05 -6.00
N GLN A 289 2.18 8.58 -6.84
CA GLN A 289 2.80 9.43 -7.87
C GLN A 289 1.79 9.83 -8.95
N ALA A 290 0.91 8.90 -9.34
CA ALA A 290 -0.15 9.19 -10.30
C ALA A 290 -1.07 10.30 -9.77
N ASN A 291 -1.53 10.18 -8.52
CA ASN A 291 -2.39 11.14 -7.86
C ASN A 291 -1.70 12.51 -7.68
N THR A 292 -0.43 12.51 -7.27
CA THR A 292 0.38 13.73 -7.12
C THR A 292 0.53 14.47 -8.46
N LEU A 293 0.83 13.75 -9.54
CA LEU A 293 0.94 14.35 -10.87
C LEU A 293 -0.40 14.88 -11.37
N LEU A 294 -1.50 14.16 -11.13
CA LEU A 294 -2.87 14.63 -11.49
C LEU A 294 -3.28 15.88 -10.71
N ALA A 295 -3.01 15.93 -9.41
CA ALA A 295 -3.25 17.11 -8.56
C ALA A 295 -2.47 18.32 -9.09
N ASN A 296 -1.26 18.11 -9.63
CA ASN A 296 -0.44 19.11 -10.29
C ASN A 296 -0.81 19.34 -11.77
N LYS A 297 -1.99 18.86 -12.21
CA LYS A 297 -2.54 19.04 -13.56
C LYS A 297 -1.59 18.56 -14.67
N LYS A 298 -0.77 17.54 -14.39
CA LYS A 298 0.08 16.91 -15.41
C LYS A 298 -0.75 15.99 -16.30
N PRO A 299 -0.41 15.87 -17.60
CA PRO A 299 -1.16 15.04 -18.54
C PRO A 299 -0.80 13.56 -18.40
N VAL A 300 -1.16 12.97 -17.28
CA VAL A 300 -0.92 11.57 -16.98
C VAL A 300 -2.21 10.82 -16.66
N ALA A 301 -2.17 9.52 -16.76
CA ALA A 301 -3.15 8.60 -16.21
C ALA A 301 -2.45 7.27 -15.88
N SER A 302 -3.12 6.40 -15.14
CA SER A 302 -2.61 5.09 -14.79
C SER A 302 -3.60 3.99 -15.17
N THR A 303 -3.09 2.78 -15.35
CA THR A 303 -3.89 1.60 -15.66
C THR A 303 -3.22 0.35 -15.10
N ILE A 304 -3.99 -0.72 -14.95
CA ILE A 304 -3.47 -2.08 -14.75
C ILE A 304 -3.60 -2.80 -16.10
N PRO A 305 -2.50 -3.20 -16.72
CA PRO A 305 -2.52 -3.93 -17.99
C PRO A 305 -3.20 -5.30 -17.90
N GLU A 306 -3.41 -5.93 -19.05
CA GLU A 306 -4.10 -7.24 -19.16
C GLU A 306 -3.35 -8.36 -18.45
N GLU A 307 -2.02 -8.28 -18.36
CA GLU A 307 -1.19 -9.24 -17.63
C GLU A 307 -1.40 -9.18 -16.10
N GLY A 308 -2.14 -8.18 -15.61
CA GLY A 308 -2.25 -7.88 -14.19
C GLY A 308 -1.10 -6.98 -13.72
N ALA A 309 -0.87 -6.96 -12.43
CA ALA A 309 0.21 -6.17 -11.81
C ALA A 309 0.78 -6.88 -10.58
N THR A 310 1.99 -6.56 -10.22
CA THR A 310 2.46 -6.71 -8.84
C THR A 310 1.83 -5.64 -7.98
N GLY A 311 1.93 -5.77 -6.67
CA GLY A 311 1.43 -4.77 -5.74
C GLY A 311 2.05 -4.96 -4.37
N TRP A 312 1.86 -3.99 -3.53
CA TRP A 312 2.36 -4.00 -2.17
C TRP A 312 1.20 -4.12 -1.18
N ALA A 313 1.46 -4.81 -0.09
CA ALA A 313 0.57 -4.86 1.06
C ALA A 313 1.43 -4.72 2.31
N ASP A 314 1.20 -3.64 3.03
CA ASP A 314 2.03 -3.25 4.15
C ASP A 314 1.46 -3.80 5.45
N THR A 315 2.37 -4.17 6.32
CA THR A 315 2.07 -4.77 7.61
C THR A 315 2.80 -4.00 8.70
N THR A 316 2.08 -3.58 9.74
CA THR A 316 2.68 -3.00 10.95
C THR A 316 3.08 -4.13 11.88
N MET A 317 4.38 -4.27 12.09
CA MET A 317 5.01 -5.37 12.82
C MET A 317 5.61 -4.87 14.14
N LEU A 318 5.51 -5.69 15.19
CA LEU A 318 6.05 -5.40 16.52
C LEU A 318 7.53 -5.76 16.57
N ALA A 319 8.40 -4.83 16.95
CA ALA A 319 9.82 -5.08 17.11
C ALA A 319 10.09 -6.13 18.21
N ALA A 320 11.08 -6.98 18.00
CA ALA A 320 11.44 -8.03 18.98
C ALA A 320 11.87 -7.44 20.34
N GLY A 321 12.51 -6.26 20.32
CA GLY A 321 12.95 -5.53 21.51
C GLY A 321 12.08 -4.31 21.87
N ALA A 322 10.79 -4.28 21.46
CA ALA A 322 9.90 -3.15 21.74
C ALA A 322 9.88 -2.78 23.23
N LYS A 323 10.16 -1.51 23.52
CA LYS A 323 10.18 -0.97 24.89
C LYS A 323 8.81 -0.47 25.34
N HIS A 324 7.94 -0.15 24.37
CA HIS A 324 6.61 0.42 24.61
C HIS A 324 5.51 -0.46 24.00
N PRO A 325 5.44 -1.78 24.39
CA PRO A 325 4.55 -2.74 23.74
C PRO A 325 3.06 -2.40 23.92
N ASN A 326 2.65 -1.74 25.02
CA ASN A 326 1.25 -1.39 25.20
C ASN A 326 0.84 -0.21 24.33
N CYS A 327 1.71 0.81 24.18
CA CYS A 327 1.51 1.87 23.21
C CYS A 327 1.53 1.33 21.77
N ALA A 328 2.38 0.34 21.47
CA ALA A 328 2.42 -0.33 20.17
C ALA A 328 1.10 -1.04 19.86
N TYR A 329 0.55 -1.84 20.77
CA TYR A 329 -0.75 -2.49 20.58
C TYR A 329 -1.90 -1.49 20.48
N ALA A 330 -1.83 -0.38 21.24
CA ALA A 330 -2.80 0.70 21.12
C ALA A 330 -2.78 1.31 19.71
N TRP A 331 -1.58 1.48 19.13
CA TRP A 331 -1.43 1.96 17.75
C TRP A 331 -1.92 0.94 16.72
N LEU A 332 -1.64 -0.36 16.90
CA LEU A 332 -2.14 -1.41 16.02
C LEU A 332 -3.68 -1.41 15.95
N GLU A 333 -4.35 -1.22 17.09
CA GLU A 333 -5.80 -1.07 17.14
C GLU A 333 -6.29 0.23 16.51
N TRP A 334 -5.64 1.36 16.84
CA TRP A 334 -6.00 2.69 16.32
C TRP A 334 -5.86 2.78 14.80
N SER A 335 -4.76 2.26 14.29
CA SER A 335 -4.37 2.37 12.89
C SER A 335 -5.29 1.62 11.92
N ILE A 336 -6.05 0.63 12.40
CA ILE A 336 -7.05 -0.09 11.62
C ILE A 336 -8.50 0.39 11.87
N SER A 337 -8.67 1.52 12.58
CA SER A 337 -10.00 2.12 12.65
C SER A 337 -10.44 2.63 11.27
N PRO A 338 -11.74 2.54 10.91
CA PRO A 338 -12.21 2.95 9.58
C PRO A 338 -11.84 4.39 9.22
N LYS A 339 -11.88 5.31 10.19
CA LYS A 339 -11.48 6.70 9.98
C LYS A 339 -10.01 6.82 9.58
N VAL A 340 -9.11 6.26 10.37
CA VAL A 340 -7.66 6.33 10.11
C VAL A 340 -7.32 5.66 8.78
N GLN A 341 -7.89 4.48 8.53
CA GLN A 341 -7.69 3.74 7.30
C GLN A 341 -8.12 4.53 6.05
N GLY A 342 -9.25 5.23 6.12
CA GLY A 342 -9.73 6.06 5.03
C GLY A 342 -8.91 7.34 4.84
N ASP A 343 -8.46 7.97 5.92
CA ASP A 343 -7.62 9.16 5.87
C ASP A 343 -6.25 8.82 5.24
N VAL A 344 -5.63 7.71 5.65
CA VAL A 344 -4.38 7.21 5.05
C VAL A 344 -4.56 6.88 3.58
N ALA A 345 -5.64 6.17 3.23
CA ALA A 345 -5.93 5.79 1.85
C ALA A 345 -6.13 7.03 0.96
N SER A 346 -6.78 8.08 1.48
CA SER A 346 -6.94 9.35 0.76
C SER A 346 -5.62 10.09 0.55
N TRP A 347 -4.77 10.11 1.57
CA TRP A 347 -3.48 10.77 1.53
C TRP A 347 -2.49 10.08 0.59
N PHE A 348 -2.38 8.76 0.75
CA PHE A 348 -1.35 7.95 0.08
C PHE A 348 -1.80 7.41 -1.28
N GLY A 349 -3.09 7.41 -1.59
CA GLY A 349 -3.63 6.76 -2.79
C GLY A 349 -3.65 5.22 -2.68
N SER A 350 -3.66 4.70 -1.46
CA SER A 350 -3.72 3.27 -1.14
C SER A 350 -5.15 2.76 -1.02
N VAL A 351 -5.29 1.46 -0.86
CA VAL A 351 -6.56 0.82 -0.50
C VAL A 351 -6.52 0.42 0.96
N PRO A 352 -7.53 0.80 1.77
CA PRO A 352 -7.59 0.42 3.17
C PRO A 352 -7.75 -1.10 3.32
N VAL A 353 -7.13 -1.67 4.35
CA VAL A 353 -7.34 -3.09 4.70
C VAL A 353 -8.67 -3.34 5.39
N VAL A 354 -9.32 -2.30 5.90
CA VAL A 354 -10.66 -2.34 6.51
C VAL A 354 -11.67 -1.80 5.50
N PRO A 355 -12.50 -2.66 4.87
CA PRO A 355 -13.43 -2.24 3.80
C PRO A 355 -14.41 -1.14 4.22
N GLN A 356 -14.81 -1.09 5.49
CA GLN A 356 -15.70 -0.05 6.04
C GLN A 356 -15.11 1.37 5.87
N ALA A 357 -13.78 1.51 5.76
CA ALA A 357 -13.13 2.81 5.52
C ALA A 357 -13.51 3.42 4.16
N CYS A 358 -13.99 2.61 3.22
CA CYS A 358 -14.47 3.07 1.93
C CYS A 358 -15.87 3.73 2.00
N GLU A 359 -16.54 3.63 3.15
CA GLU A 359 -17.90 4.14 3.34
C GLU A 359 -17.87 5.39 4.22
N GLY A 360 -18.28 6.52 3.67
CA GLY A 360 -18.51 7.73 4.46
C GLY A 360 -17.26 8.49 4.93
N ASN A 361 -16.05 8.11 4.53
CA ASN A 361 -14.85 8.90 4.81
C ASN A 361 -14.84 10.16 3.93
N ALA A 362 -14.83 11.35 4.56
CA ALA A 362 -14.96 12.63 3.86
C ALA A 362 -13.75 12.97 2.97
N LEU A 363 -12.54 12.55 3.38
CA LEU A 363 -11.30 12.82 2.64
C LEU A 363 -11.15 11.86 1.45
N LEU A 364 -11.46 10.58 1.65
CA LEU A 364 -11.38 9.55 0.61
C LEU A 364 -12.49 9.71 -0.43
N GLY A 365 -13.67 10.16 -0.02
CA GLY A 365 -14.85 10.29 -0.87
C GLY A 365 -15.45 8.95 -1.30
N ALA A 366 -16.62 9.01 -1.93
CA ALA A 366 -17.40 7.80 -2.27
C ALA A 366 -16.68 6.88 -3.29
N GLU A 367 -15.87 7.44 -4.18
CA GLU A 367 -15.18 6.70 -5.25
C GLU A 367 -13.69 6.44 -4.94
N GLY A 368 -13.18 6.88 -3.78
CA GLY A 368 -11.75 6.85 -3.50
C GLY A 368 -11.16 5.45 -3.52
N CYS A 369 -11.78 4.50 -2.84
CA CYS A 369 -11.32 3.10 -2.86
C CYS A 369 -11.32 2.50 -4.26
N LYS A 370 -12.33 2.80 -5.07
CA LYS A 370 -12.41 2.33 -6.46
C LYS A 370 -11.31 2.96 -7.30
N THR A 371 -11.10 4.25 -7.17
CA THR A 371 -10.01 4.99 -7.83
C THR A 371 -8.65 4.43 -7.46
N ASN A 372 -8.46 4.06 -6.19
CA ASN A 372 -7.21 3.48 -5.68
C ASN A 372 -7.04 1.99 -6.02
N GLY A 373 -8.06 1.35 -6.60
CA GLY A 373 -7.93 0.02 -7.20
C GLY A 373 -8.48 -1.15 -6.38
N ILE A 374 -9.40 -0.94 -5.44
CA ILE A 374 -9.98 -2.03 -4.61
C ILE A 374 -10.57 -3.18 -5.45
N GLU A 375 -11.13 -2.89 -6.62
CA GLU A 375 -11.73 -3.87 -7.54
C GLU A 375 -10.70 -4.75 -8.26
N ASN A 376 -9.41 -4.40 -8.15
CA ASN A 376 -8.34 -5.10 -8.85
C ASN A 376 -7.59 -6.13 -7.99
N PHE A 377 -8.03 -6.38 -6.76
CA PHE A 377 -7.33 -7.25 -5.80
C PHE A 377 -6.89 -8.59 -6.42
N ASP A 378 -7.78 -9.25 -7.14
CA ASP A 378 -7.49 -10.58 -7.73
C ASP A 378 -6.51 -10.55 -8.91
N LYS A 379 -6.25 -9.35 -9.47
CA LYS A 379 -5.25 -9.15 -10.53
C LYS A 379 -3.86 -8.82 -9.98
N ILE A 380 -3.74 -8.68 -8.65
CA ILE A 380 -2.51 -8.24 -8.00
C ILE A 380 -1.75 -9.44 -7.47
N LYS A 381 -0.47 -9.50 -7.79
CA LYS A 381 0.51 -10.39 -7.15
C LYS A 381 1.25 -9.59 -6.09
N PHE A 382 0.86 -9.76 -4.84
CA PHE A 382 1.42 -8.97 -3.73
C PHE A 382 2.87 -9.34 -3.46
N TRP A 383 3.68 -8.32 -3.21
CA TRP A 383 5.10 -8.45 -2.88
C TRP A 383 5.33 -9.38 -1.71
N ARG A 384 6.28 -10.26 -1.87
CA ARG A 384 6.86 -11.07 -0.80
C ARG A 384 8.32 -11.35 -1.10
N THR A 385 9.09 -11.60 -0.05
CA THR A 385 10.51 -11.94 -0.19
C THR A 385 10.65 -13.29 -0.91
N PRO A 386 11.37 -13.38 -2.04
CA PRO A 386 11.73 -14.67 -2.64
C PRO A 386 12.63 -15.50 -1.72
N GLU A 387 12.23 -16.74 -1.47
CA GLU A 387 12.97 -17.70 -0.63
C GLU A 387 13.53 -18.84 -1.48
N ALA A 388 14.65 -19.43 -1.07
CA ALA A 388 15.26 -20.59 -1.74
C ALA A 388 14.33 -21.82 -1.72
N LYS A 389 13.60 -22.01 -0.64
CA LYS A 389 12.56 -23.04 -0.52
C LYS A 389 11.22 -22.44 -0.92
N CYS A 390 10.61 -22.98 -1.95
CA CYS A 390 9.35 -22.47 -2.48
C CYS A 390 8.38 -23.62 -2.78
N ALA A 391 7.10 -23.29 -2.94
CA ALA A 391 6.05 -24.28 -3.20
C ALA A 391 5.96 -24.67 -4.70
N SER A 392 6.35 -23.77 -5.61
CA SER A 392 6.19 -23.97 -7.05
C SER A 392 7.21 -24.90 -7.67
N HIS A 393 8.38 -25.09 -7.05
CA HIS A 393 9.51 -25.85 -7.62
C HIS A 393 10.17 -26.75 -6.58
N VAL A 394 10.22 -28.04 -6.86
CA VAL A 394 10.84 -29.06 -5.97
C VAL A 394 12.36 -28.85 -5.87
N GLU A 395 12.99 -28.40 -6.97
CA GLU A 395 14.41 -28.06 -7.06
C GLU A 395 14.79 -26.79 -6.30
N GLY A 396 13.78 -26.04 -5.84
CA GLY A 396 13.93 -24.74 -5.16
C GLY A 396 13.82 -23.55 -6.10
N CYS A 397 13.88 -22.37 -5.50
CA CYS A 397 13.76 -21.09 -6.17
C CYS A 397 15.00 -20.23 -5.93
N VAL A 398 15.17 -19.21 -6.77
CA VAL A 398 16.26 -18.24 -6.64
C VAL A 398 15.95 -17.28 -5.47
N PRO A 399 16.78 -17.24 -4.42
CA PRO A 399 16.49 -16.44 -3.21
C PRO A 399 16.75 -14.96 -3.43
N TYR A 400 16.15 -14.12 -2.58
CA TYR A 400 16.24 -12.66 -2.66
C TYR A 400 17.68 -12.12 -2.67
N SER A 401 18.60 -12.76 -1.97
CA SER A 401 20.03 -12.35 -1.99
C SER A 401 20.64 -12.39 -3.41
N ARG A 402 20.22 -13.36 -4.24
CA ARG A 402 20.59 -13.41 -5.66
C ARG A 402 19.90 -12.29 -6.43
N TRP A 403 18.63 -12.02 -6.16
CA TRP A 403 17.90 -10.93 -6.80
C TRP A 403 18.59 -9.57 -6.56
N VAL A 404 19.03 -9.29 -5.33
CA VAL A 404 19.79 -8.07 -5.00
C VAL A 404 21.04 -7.95 -5.85
N ASN A 405 21.88 -8.99 -5.88
CA ASN A 405 23.16 -8.95 -6.59
C ASN A 405 22.96 -8.81 -8.10
N ASP A 406 22.06 -9.62 -8.68
CA ASP A 406 21.85 -9.63 -10.12
C ASP A 406 21.13 -8.38 -10.62
N TYR A 407 20.23 -7.80 -9.80
CA TYR A 407 19.56 -6.55 -10.15
C TYR A 407 20.52 -5.36 -10.15
N VAL A 408 21.41 -5.28 -9.19
CA VAL A 408 22.50 -4.26 -9.18
C VAL A 408 23.34 -4.35 -10.44
N ALA A 409 23.66 -5.57 -10.90
CA ALA A 409 24.37 -5.77 -12.17
C ALA A 409 23.55 -5.26 -13.36
N VAL A 410 22.24 -5.59 -13.42
CA VAL A 410 21.35 -5.14 -14.51
C VAL A 410 21.26 -3.63 -14.60
N ILE A 411 21.03 -2.92 -13.47
CA ILE A 411 20.91 -1.46 -13.48
C ILE A 411 22.25 -0.77 -13.73
N GLY A 412 23.37 -1.44 -13.41
CA GLY A 412 24.73 -1.02 -13.75
C GLY A 412 25.12 -1.28 -15.21
N GLY A 413 24.23 -1.90 -16.02
CA GLY A 413 24.46 -2.15 -17.44
C GLY A 413 25.28 -3.43 -17.75
N ASN A 414 25.35 -4.38 -16.81
CA ASN A 414 26.08 -5.65 -16.92
C ASN A 414 25.16 -6.86 -17.10
#